data_07c74a6b43ffb783c6226d04b7207e99
#
_entry.id   07c74a6b43ffb783c6226d04b7207e99
#
_cell.length_a   1.000
_cell.length_b   1.000
_cell.length_c   1.000
_cell.angle_alpha   90.00
_cell.angle_beta   90.00
_cell.angle_gamma   90.00
#
_symmetry.space_group_name_H-M   'P 1'
#
loop_
_entity.id
_entity.type
_entity.pdbx_description
1 polymer ?
#
loop_
_entity_poly.entity_id
_entity_poly.type
_entity_poly.pdbx_seq_one_letter_code
_entity_poly.pdbx_strand_id
1 'polypeptide(L)'
;MIVRKTASELEKMRQAGLLVWKVLQELRPMVREGATTQDLEAVAEKMIRDAGARPAFKGYYVPAAGEKYPFVLCTSVNEEIVHGMPSAKRVLQKGDVVSIDTGVELSGYYGDSAVTVPVGEIAPEVERLLEVTRQALELAIEKVRPGNRLADVCGAVQQHVEGNGFSIVREYVGHGIGTQLHEEPQVPNYVDRKNENPRLKEGMVLAIEPMVNAGGPDSRVMPDRWTAVTKDGSYSAHFEHCVAVTSNGPWVLTRP
;
A
#
# COMPACT_ATOMS: atom_id res chain seq x y z
N MET A 1 6.84 -12.30 16.89
CA MET A 1 7.85 -11.43 17.57
C MET A 1 8.28 -10.35 16.59
N ILE A 2 8.28 -9.09 17.01
CA ILE A 2 8.66 -7.95 16.13
C ILE A 2 10.19 -7.98 15.93
N VAL A 3 10.63 -8.07 14.68
CA VAL A 3 12.05 -8.09 14.30
C VAL A 3 12.57 -6.66 14.11
N ARG A 4 13.72 -6.38 14.73
CA ARG A 4 14.41 -5.09 14.56
C ARG A 4 15.59 -5.25 13.61
N LYS A 5 15.63 -4.45 12.58
CA LYS A 5 16.67 -4.48 11.54
C LYS A 5 17.89 -3.66 11.98
N THR A 6 19.05 -4.16 11.66
CA THR A 6 20.32 -3.43 11.79
C THR A 6 20.44 -2.35 10.71
N ALA A 7 21.37 -1.41 10.84
CA ALA A 7 21.60 -0.38 9.82
C ALA A 7 21.91 -0.98 8.43
N SER A 8 22.69 -2.07 8.39
CA SER A 8 23.01 -2.76 7.13
C SER A 8 21.78 -3.43 6.48
N GLU A 9 20.87 -3.95 7.30
CA GLU A 9 19.60 -4.54 6.81
C GLU A 9 18.65 -3.46 6.30
N LEU A 10 18.55 -2.33 7.01
CA LEU A 10 17.77 -1.18 6.57
C LEU A 10 18.26 -0.65 5.21
N GLU A 11 19.58 -0.64 4.96
CA GLU A 11 20.12 -0.24 3.68
C GLU A 11 19.72 -1.20 2.54
N LYS A 12 19.68 -2.52 2.78
CA LYS A 12 19.17 -3.50 1.82
C LYS A 12 17.68 -3.31 1.55
N MET A 13 16.89 -3.05 2.59
CA MET A 13 15.47 -2.73 2.45
C MET A 13 15.28 -1.42 1.67
N ARG A 14 16.16 -0.43 1.89
CA ARG A 14 16.18 0.82 1.11
C ARG A 14 16.37 0.55 -0.38
N GLN A 15 17.26 -0.35 -0.76
CA GLN A 15 17.50 -0.73 -2.17
C GLN A 15 16.25 -1.37 -2.78
N ALA A 16 15.58 -2.29 -2.07
CA ALA A 16 14.32 -2.87 -2.48
C ALA A 16 13.23 -1.79 -2.62
N GLY A 17 13.09 -0.93 -1.62
CA GLY A 17 12.12 0.17 -1.62
C GLY A 17 12.34 1.19 -2.74
N LEU A 18 13.59 1.52 -3.08
CA LEU A 18 13.91 2.41 -4.20
C LEU A 18 13.61 1.76 -5.56
N LEU A 19 13.71 0.43 -5.67
CA LEU A 19 13.27 -0.28 -6.87
C LEU A 19 11.74 -0.20 -7.02
N VAL A 20 10.98 -0.43 -5.95
CA VAL A 20 9.52 -0.25 -5.95
C VAL A 20 9.16 1.18 -6.35
N TRP A 21 9.81 2.19 -5.75
CA TRP A 21 9.60 3.58 -6.12
C TRP A 21 9.82 3.82 -7.60
N LYS A 22 10.92 3.32 -8.18
CA LYS A 22 11.23 3.44 -9.61
C LYS A 22 10.14 2.83 -10.48
N VAL A 23 9.67 1.63 -10.13
CA VAL A 23 8.56 0.96 -10.83
C VAL A 23 7.32 1.85 -10.82
N LEU A 24 6.89 2.33 -9.64
CA LEU A 24 5.71 3.19 -9.53
C LEU A 24 5.87 4.51 -10.31
N GLN A 25 7.07 5.13 -10.34
CA GLN A 25 7.31 6.35 -11.13
C GLN A 25 7.18 6.09 -12.64
N GLU A 26 7.63 4.93 -13.13
CA GLU A 26 7.50 4.56 -14.55
C GLU A 26 6.04 4.28 -14.92
N LEU A 27 5.26 3.68 -14.01
CA LEU A 27 3.86 3.34 -14.28
C LEU A 27 2.92 4.55 -14.24
N ARG A 28 3.19 5.57 -13.40
CA ARG A 28 2.32 6.75 -13.25
C ARG A 28 1.94 7.40 -14.58
N PRO A 29 2.85 7.74 -15.50
CA PRO A 29 2.50 8.37 -16.79
C PRO A 29 1.76 7.42 -17.75
N MET A 30 1.79 6.11 -17.48
CA MET A 30 1.05 5.13 -18.27
C MET A 30 -0.43 5.05 -17.85
N VAL A 31 -0.79 5.57 -16.66
CA VAL A 31 -2.18 5.66 -16.21
C VAL A 31 -2.88 6.78 -16.97
N ARG A 32 -3.48 6.40 -18.09
CA ARG A 32 -4.17 7.32 -19.01
C ARG A 32 -5.33 6.63 -19.68
N GLU A 33 -6.25 7.40 -20.20
CA GLU A 33 -7.38 6.88 -20.98
C GLU A 33 -6.90 5.98 -22.12
N GLY A 34 -7.58 4.83 -22.28
CA GLY A 34 -7.28 3.80 -23.27
C GLY A 34 -6.20 2.83 -22.90
N ALA A 35 -5.39 3.06 -21.86
CA ALA A 35 -4.45 2.07 -21.34
C ALA A 35 -5.21 0.94 -20.63
N THR A 36 -4.62 -0.25 -20.58
CA THR A 36 -5.15 -1.37 -19.79
C THR A 36 -4.31 -1.60 -18.53
N THR A 37 -4.92 -2.15 -17.48
CA THR A 37 -4.16 -2.53 -16.29
C THR A 37 -3.13 -3.64 -16.58
N GLN A 38 -3.35 -4.43 -17.64
CA GLN A 38 -2.37 -5.41 -18.13
C GLN A 38 -1.12 -4.76 -18.74
N ASP A 39 -1.24 -3.56 -19.34
CA ASP A 39 -0.07 -2.85 -19.87
C ASP A 39 0.87 -2.42 -18.73
N LEU A 40 0.30 -2.00 -17.58
CA LEU A 40 1.05 -1.65 -16.38
C LEU A 40 1.78 -2.87 -15.82
N GLU A 41 1.08 -4.01 -15.71
CA GLU A 41 1.62 -5.28 -15.24
C GLU A 41 2.84 -5.71 -16.07
N ALA A 42 2.74 -5.65 -17.39
CA ALA A 42 3.83 -6.08 -18.30
C ALA A 42 5.11 -5.23 -18.10
N VAL A 43 4.97 -3.93 -17.88
CA VAL A 43 6.10 -3.04 -17.63
C VAL A 43 6.71 -3.31 -16.26
N ALA A 44 5.90 -3.44 -15.22
CA ALA A 44 6.37 -3.73 -13.87
C ALA A 44 7.11 -5.06 -13.80
N GLU A 45 6.55 -6.13 -14.38
CA GLU A 45 7.18 -7.45 -14.42
C GLU A 45 8.55 -7.41 -15.12
N LYS A 46 8.62 -6.67 -16.23
CA LYS A 46 9.89 -6.47 -16.94
C LYS A 46 10.91 -5.75 -16.06
N MET A 47 10.54 -4.64 -15.43
CA MET A 47 11.45 -3.85 -14.61
C MET A 47 11.97 -4.63 -13.40
N ILE A 48 11.11 -5.37 -12.71
CA ILE A 48 11.47 -6.18 -11.54
C ILE A 48 12.47 -7.28 -11.97
N ARG A 49 12.18 -7.98 -13.06
CA ARG A 49 13.07 -9.01 -13.62
C ARG A 49 14.42 -8.45 -14.04
N ASP A 50 14.43 -7.33 -14.78
CA ASP A 50 15.66 -6.71 -15.30
C ASP A 50 16.56 -6.18 -14.17
N ALA A 51 15.97 -5.84 -13.01
CA ALA A 51 16.69 -5.49 -11.79
C ALA A 51 17.26 -6.71 -11.01
N GLY A 52 16.98 -7.92 -11.46
CA GLY A 52 17.38 -9.14 -10.76
C GLY A 52 16.63 -9.36 -9.44
N ALA A 53 15.50 -8.68 -9.24
CA ALA A 53 14.63 -8.83 -8.09
C ALA A 53 13.55 -9.91 -8.32
N ARG A 54 12.93 -10.37 -7.23
CA ARG A 54 11.76 -11.23 -7.28
C ARG A 54 10.50 -10.42 -6.95
N PRO A 55 9.38 -10.59 -7.68
CA PRO A 55 8.13 -9.97 -7.29
C PRO A 55 7.65 -10.55 -5.96
N ALA A 56 7.14 -9.69 -5.07
CA ALA A 56 6.67 -10.11 -3.77
C ALA A 56 5.28 -10.76 -3.82
N PHE A 57 4.43 -10.29 -4.74
CA PHE A 57 3.03 -10.74 -4.82
C PHE A 57 2.85 -11.96 -5.70
N LYS A 58 3.50 -12.02 -6.87
CA LYS A 58 3.36 -13.14 -7.79
C LYS A 58 3.82 -14.45 -7.17
N GLY A 59 2.89 -15.38 -7.00
CA GLY A 59 3.13 -16.66 -6.35
C GLY A 59 2.92 -16.65 -4.82
N TYR A 60 2.54 -15.53 -4.23
CA TYR A 60 2.19 -15.43 -2.82
C TYR A 60 0.88 -16.18 -2.54
N TYR A 61 0.91 -17.14 -1.61
CA TYR A 61 -0.25 -17.94 -1.27
C TYR A 61 -1.07 -17.29 -0.16
N VAL A 62 -2.35 -17.08 -0.42
CA VAL A 62 -3.29 -16.55 0.57
C VAL A 62 -4.32 -17.63 0.91
N PRO A 63 -4.37 -18.14 2.16
CA PRO A 63 -5.28 -19.21 2.57
C PRO A 63 -6.76 -18.89 2.28
N ALA A 64 -7.19 -17.64 2.48
CA ALA A 64 -8.56 -17.21 2.24
C ALA A 64 -8.97 -17.29 0.77
N ALA A 65 -8.04 -17.02 -0.17
CA ALA A 65 -8.28 -17.19 -1.59
C ALA A 65 -8.14 -18.66 -2.05
N GLY A 66 -7.36 -19.47 -1.30
CA GLY A 66 -7.10 -20.87 -1.61
C GLY A 66 -6.14 -21.06 -2.79
N GLU A 67 -5.48 -20.01 -3.25
CA GLU A 67 -4.59 -20.02 -4.41
C GLU A 67 -3.46 -18.98 -4.28
N LYS A 68 -2.52 -19.03 -5.23
CA LYS A 68 -1.42 -18.06 -5.33
C LYS A 68 -1.84 -16.88 -6.19
N TYR A 69 -1.47 -15.67 -5.77
CA TYR A 69 -1.68 -14.47 -6.58
C TYR A 69 -0.89 -14.55 -7.90
N PRO A 70 -1.49 -14.29 -9.06
CA PRO A 70 -0.84 -14.57 -10.34
C PRO A 70 -0.03 -13.41 -10.94
N PHE A 71 -0.11 -12.19 -10.38
CA PHE A 71 0.47 -10.98 -10.95
C PHE A 71 1.54 -10.35 -10.06
N VAL A 72 2.34 -9.43 -10.62
CA VAL A 72 3.35 -8.67 -9.86
C VAL A 72 2.78 -7.38 -9.27
N LEU A 73 1.67 -6.87 -9.87
CA LEU A 73 0.93 -5.70 -9.39
C LEU A 73 -0.43 -6.11 -8.81
N CYS A 74 -0.91 -5.34 -7.83
CA CYS A 74 -2.33 -5.14 -7.62
C CYS A 74 -2.73 -3.83 -8.32
N THR A 75 -3.80 -3.86 -9.14
CA THR A 75 -4.34 -2.70 -9.83
C THR A 75 -5.82 -2.57 -9.51
N SER A 76 -6.14 -1.72 -8.55
CA SER A 76 -7.50 -1.56 -8.02
C SER A 76 -8.10 -0.26 -8.56
N VAL A 77 -9.24 -0.35 -9.29
CA VAL A 77 -9.82 0.77 -10.03
C VAL A 77 -11.14 1.20 -9.39
N ASN A 78 -11.28 2.49 -9.09
CA ASN A 78 -12.48 3.15 -8.55
C ASN A 78 -12.94 2.57 -7.19
N GLU A 79 -13.99 1.74 -7.19
CA GLU A 79 -14.53 1.07 -6.01
C GLU A 79 -13.68 -0.11 -5.51
N GLU A 80 -12.69 -0.53 -6.29
CA GLU A 80 -11.74 -1.56 -5.87
C GLU A 80 -10.77 -0.97 -4.85
N ILE A 81 -10.72 -1.57 -3.67
CA ILE A 81 -9.90 -1.10 -2.54
C ILE A 81 -8.46 -1.56 -2.71
N VAL A 82 -8.27 -2.90 -2.71
CA VAL A 82 -6.98 -3.59 -2.82
C VAL A 82 -7.13 -4.91 -3.57
N HIS A 83 -6.00 -5.47 -3.96
CA HIS A 83 -5.86 -6.79 -4.60
C HIS A 83 -6.58 -6.92 -5.95
N GLY A 84 -6.91 -5.80 -6.62
CA GLY A 84 -7.44 -5.81 -7.96
C GLY A 84 -6.45 -6.47 -8.94
N MET A 85 -6.94 -7.38 -9.79
CA MET A 85 -6.10 -8.13 -10.71
C MET A 85 -5.93 -7.41 -12.04
N PRO A 86 -4.69 -7.22 -12.54
CA PRO A 86 -4.42 -6.70 -13.87
C PRO A 86 -5.16 -7.48 -14.97
N SER A 87 -5.73 -6.76 -15.93
CA SER A 87 -6.52 -7.36 -17.01
C SER A 87 -6.45 -6.55 -18.30
N ALA A 88 -6.31 -7.23 -19.44
CA ALA A 88 -6.44 -6.63 -20.77
C ALA A 88 -7.87 -6.15 -21.07
N LYS A 89 -8.87 -6.58 -20.28
CA LYS A 89 -10.27 -6.16 -20.42
C LYS A 89 -10.58 -4.91 -19.59
N ARG A 90 -9.72 -4.56 -18.62
CA ARG A 90 -9.89 -3.34 -17.80
C ARG A 90 -9.19 -2.18 -18.52
N VAL A 91 -9.91 -1.54 -19.42
CA VAL A 91 -9.49 -0.33 -20.14
C VAL A 91 -9.83 0.88 -19.30
N LEU A 92 -8.83 1.70 -18.98
CA LEU A 92 -8.97 2.90 -18.17
C LEU A 92 -9.71 4.00 -18.91
N GLN A 93 -10.62 4.67 -18.22
CA GLN A 93 -11.44 5.76 -18.75
C GLN A 93 -11.10 7.08 -18.06
N LYS A 94 -11.31 8.20 -18.74
CA LYS A 94 -11.24 9.52 -18.11
C LYS A 94 -12.18 9.58 -16.90
N GLY A 95 -11.67 10.02 -15.76
CA GLY A 95 -12.41 10.07 -14.50
C GLY A 95 -12.17 8.89 -13.56
N ASP A 96 -11.53 7.81 -14.04
CA ASP A 96 -11.10 6.70 -13.18
C ASP A 96 -9.98 7.13 -12.23
N VAL A 97 -9.83 6.40 -11.13
CA VAL A 97 -8.63 6.36 -10.30
C VAL A 97 -8.10 4.94 -10.23
N VAL A 98 -6.79 4.78 -10.20
CA VAL A 98 -6.14 3.46 -10.15
C VAL A 98 -5.17 3.43 -8.98
N SER A 99 -5.42 2.58 -8.01
CA SER A 99 -4.44 2.22 -6.99
C SER A 99 -3.52 1.16 -7.55
N ILE A 100 -2.24 1.49 -7.65
CA ILE A 100 -1.18 0.59 -8.12
C ILE A 100 -0.33 0.25 -6.90
N ASP A 101 -0.25 -1.02 -6.60
CA ASP A 101 0.49 -1.55 -5.47
C ASP A 101 1.46 -2.64 -5.95
N THR A 102 2.70 -2.61 -5.47
CA THR A 102 3.74 -3.56 -5.84
C THR A 102 4.80 -3.71 -4.78
N GLY A 103 5.19 -4.95 -4.55
CA GLY A 103 6.30 -5.30 -3.70
C GLY A 103 7.39 -6.08 -4.45
N VAL A 104 8.63 -5.93 -4.01
CA VAL A 104 9.76 -6.70 -4.51
C VAL A 104 10.59 -7.31 -3.38
N GLU A 105 11.21 -8.44 -3.65
CA GLU A 105 12.30 -8.96 -2.83
C GLU A 105 13.61 -8.78 -3.58
N LEU A 106 14.54 -8.06 -2.95
CA LEU A 106 15.88 -7.82 -3.46
C LEU A 106 16.93 -8.14 -2.36
N SER A 107 17.89 -9.00 -2.68
CA SER A 107 18.95 -9.40 -1.73
C SER A 107 18.45 -9.94 -0.39
N GLY A 108 17.30 -10.65 -0.39
CA GLY A 108 16.68 -11.27 0.78
C GLY A 108 15.83 -10.33 1.64
N TYR A 109 15.54 -9.10 1.17
CA TYR A 109 14.71 -8.12 1.86
C TYR A 109 13.61 -7.59 0.95
N TYR A 110 12.46 -7.29 1.57
CA TYR A 110 11.29 -6.79 0.87
C TYR A 110 11.21 -5.27 0.93
N GLY A 111 10.67 -4.69 -0.14
CA GLY A 111 10.13 -3.34 -0.20
C GLY A 111 8.73 -3.40 -0.78
N ASP A 112 7.82 -2.54 -0.29
CA ASP A 112 6.41 -2.50 -0.63
C ASP A 112 5.91 -1.08 -0.67
N SER A 113 5.06 -0.72 -1.64
CA SER A 113 4.48 0.62 -1.72
C SER A 113 3.31 0.68 -2.71
N ALA A 114 2.34 1.53 -2.39
CA ALA A 114 1.19 1.78 -3.24
C ALA A 114 0.95 3.27 -3.49
N VAL A 115 0.29 3.57 -4.62
CA VAL A 115 -0.12 4.91 -4.99
C VAL A 115 -1.43 4.87 -5.78
N THR A 116 -2.35 5.80 -5.50
CA THR A 116 -3.54 6.02 -6.32
C THR A 116 -3.27 7.15 -7.30
N VAL A 117 -3.52 6.89 -8.59
CA VAL A 117 -3.26 7.81 -9.71
C VAL A 117 -4.56 8.08 -10.44
N PRO A 118 -4.92 9.36 -10.72
CA PRO A 118 -6.11 9.69 -11.51
C PRO A 118 -5.87 9.48 -13.01
N VAL A 119 -6.94 9.16 -13.74
CA VAL A 119 -6.98 9.09 -15.22
C VAL A 119 -7.57 10.38 -15.77
N GLY A 120 -6.72 11.32 -16.13
CA GLY A 120 -7.14 12.65 -16.57
C GLY A 120 -7.79 13.46 -15.44
N GLU A 121 -8.83 14.25 -15.79
CA GLU A 121 -9.60 15.00 -14.80
C GLU A 121 -10.56 14.09 -14.05
N ILE A 122 -10.59 14.20 -12.72
CA ILE A 122 -11.49 13.48 -11.81
C ILE A 122 -12.43 14.47 -11.10
N ALA A 123 -13.49 13.96 -10.51
CA ALA A 123 -14.43 14.79 -9.75
C ALA A 123 -13.73 15.39 -8.49
N PRO A 124 -14.08 16.62 -8.08
CA PRO A 124 -13.44 17.28 -6.93
C PRO A 124 -13.52 16.48 -5.63
N GLU A 125 -14.59 15.71 -5.43
CA GLU A 125 -14.73 14.83 -4.27
C GLU A 125 -13.72 13.68 -4.29
N VAL A 126 -13.45 13.12 -5.47
CA VAL A 126 -12.44 12.06 -5.65
C VAL A 126 -11.04 12.64 -5.49
N GLU A 127 -10.77 13.84 -6.02
CA GLU A 127 -9.50 14.54 -5.81
C GLU A 127 -9.23 14.74 -4.31
N ARG A 128 -10.27 15.18 -3.57
CA ARG A 128 -10.21 15.34 -2.12
C ARG A 128 -9.96 14.01 -1.40
N LEU A 129 -10.58 12.90 -1.84
CA LEU A 129 -10.32 11.57 -1.30
C LEU A 129 -8.83 11.19 -1.44
N LEU A 130 -8.26 11.36 -2.63
CA LEU A 130 -6.85 11.06 -2.87
C LEU A 130 -5.93 11.92 -1.98
N GLU A 131 -6.20 13.21 -1.89
CA GLU A 131 -5.38 14.12 -1.09
C GLU A 131 -5.47 13.81 0.42
N VAL A 132 -6.67 13.55 0.95
CA VAL A 132 -6.85 13.18 2.36
C VAL A 132 -6.16 11.85 2.67
N THR A 133 -6.23 10.87 1.78
CA THR A 133 -5.57 9.57 1.98
C THR A 133 -4.05 9.72 1.97
N ARG A 134 -3.51 10.49 1.03
CA ARG A 134 -2.08 10.80 0.95
C ARG A 134 -1.59 11.55 2.20
N GLN A 135 -2.34 12.56 2.65
CA GLN A 135 -2.01 13.31 3.86
C GLN A 135 -2.09 12.45 5.13
N ALA A 136 -3.06 11.53 5.21
CA ALA A 136 -3.16 10.59 6.31
C ALA A 136 -1.90 9.72 6.46
N LEU A 137 -1.34 9.25 5.32
CA LEU A 137 -0.08 8.53 5.30
C LEU A 137 1.09 9.40 5.83
N GLU A 138 1.23 10.63 5.37
CA GLU A 138 2.31 11.51 5.83
C GLU A 138 2.21 11.81 7.34
N LEU A 139 1.00 12.09 7.84
CA LEU A 139 0.77 12.31 9.27
C LEU A 139 1.08 11.07 10.13
N ALA A 140 0.80 9.88 9.60
CA ALA A 140 1.16 8.61 10.25
C ALA A 140 2.69 8.42 10.27
N ILE A 141 3.38 8.70 9.15
CA ILE A 141 4.84 8.65 9.04
C ILE A 141 5.50 9.53 10.10
N GLU A 142 5.00 10.74 10.34
CA GLU A 142 5.53 11.64 11.37
C GLU A 142 5.49 11.04 12.79
N LYS A 143 4.59 10.09 13.05
CA LYS A 143 4.49 9.38 14.33
C LYS A 143 5.46 8.21 14.47
N VAL A 144 6.15 7.80 13.39
CA VAL A 144 7.10 6.68 13.40
C VAL A 144 8.41 7.13 14.07
N ARG A 145 8.39 7.25 15.39
CA ARG A 145 9.52 7.71 16.21
C ARG A 145 9.74 6.82 17.42
N PRO A 146 11.00 6.65 17.88
CA PRO A 146 11.25 5.92 19.10
C PRO A 146 10.48 6.51 20.29
N GLY A 147 9.87 5.64 21.08
CA GLY A 147 9.07 6.04 22.26
C GLY A 147 7.59 6.19 22.01
N ASN A 148 7.17 6.56 20.81
CA ASN A 148 5.76 6.49 20.41
C ASN A 148 5.27 5.03 20.42
N ARG A 149 3.96 4.87 20.34
CA ARG A 149 3.32 3.56 20.21
C ARG A 149 2.70 3.39 18.84
N LEU A 150 2.43 2.16 18.46
CA LEU A 150 1.73 1.84 17.22
C LEU A 150 0.38 2.57 17.11
N ALA A 151 -0.36 2.68 18.21
CA ALA A 151 -1.63 3.42 18.26
C ALA A 151 -1.49 4.91 17.92
N ASP A 152 -0.31 5.53 18.09
CA ASP A 152 -0.08 6.91 17.68
C ASP A 152 -0.04 7.04 16.15
N VAL A 153 0.51 6.04 15.47
CA VAL A 153 0.52 5.93 13.99
C VAL A 153 -0.89 5.68 13.47
N CYS A 154 -1.57 4.66 13.99
CA CYS A 154 -2.94 4.29 13.63
C CYS A 154 -3.93 5.43 13.88
N GLY A 155 -3.80 6.09 15.02
CA GLY A 155 -4.68 7.22 15.42
C GLY A 155 -4.50 8.46 14.56
N ALA A 156 -3.29 8.71 14.04
CA ALA A 156 -3.05 9.81 13.11
C ALA A 156 -3.81 9.63 11.80
N VAL A 157 -3.80 8.40 11.24
CA VAL A 157 -4.61 8.05 10.06
C VAL A 157 -6.09 8.25 10.37
N GLN A 158 -6.58 7.63 11.45
CA GLN A 158 -8.00 7.64 11.80
C GLN A 158 -8.52 9.06 12.00
N GLN A 159 -7.85 9.85 12.82
CA GLN A 159 -8.28 11.20 13.11
C GLN A 159 -8.36 12.09 11.87
N HIS A 160 -7.40 11.95 10.95
CA HIS A 160 -7.35 12.75 9.74
C HIS A 160 -8.46 12.34 8.76
N VAL A 161 -8.61 11.05 8.49
CA VAL A 161 -9.59 10.51 7.52
C VAL A 161 -11.02 10.78 7.99
N GLU A 162 -11.37 10.37 9.23
CA GLU A 162 -12.71 10.53 9.77
C GLU A 162 -13.06 12.01 9.99
N GLY A 163 -12.06 12.84 10.39
CA GLY A 163 -12.23 14.30 10.53
C GLY A 163 -12.52 15.01 9.20
N ASN A 164 -12.18 14.39 8.05
CA ASN A 164 -12.49 14.87 6.72
C ASN A 164 -13.77 14.25 6.13
N GLY A 165 -14.50 13.42 6.88
CA GLY A 165 -15.78 12.84 6.48
C GLY A 165 -15.66 11.61 5.56
N PHE A 166 -14.47 10.98 5.49
CA PHE A 166 -14.24 9.73 4.78
C PHE A 166 -14.19 8.53 5.75
N SER A 167 -14.26 7.32 5.22
CA SER A 167 -14.28 6.09 6.00
C SER A 167 -12.98 5.30 5.84
N ILE A 168 -12.49 4.72 6.96
CA ILE A 168 -11.34 3.82 6.95
C ILE A 168 -11.81 2.39 6.73
N VAL A 169 -11.16 1.70 5.80
CA VAL A 169 -11.30 0.25 5.63
C VAL A 169 -10.69 -0.45 6.83
N ARG A 170 -11.39 -1.44 7.39
CA ARG A 170 -11.00 -2.11 8.64
C ARG A 170 -10.54 -3.54 8.45
N GLU A 171 -10.93 -4.19 7.34
CA GLU A 171 -10.62 -5.59 7.05
C GLU A 171 -9.19 -5.79 6.55
N TYR A 172 -8.57 -4.73 6.04
CA TYR A 172 -7.20 -4.72 5.52
C TYR A 172 -6.36 -3.76 6.36
N VAL A 173 -5.12 -4.17 6.63
CA VAL A 173 -4.23 -3.45 7.55
C VAL A 173 -2.80 -3.54 7.05
N GLY A 174 -2.00 -2.55 7.37
CA GLY A 174 -0.57 -2.59 7.17
C GLY A 174 0.13 -3.61 8.07
N HIS A 175 1.43 -3.74 7.91
CA HIS A 175 2.20 -4.81 8.54
C HIS A 175 3.65 -4.41 8.82
N GLY A 176 4.32 -5.19 9.66
CA GLY A 176 5.78 -5.20 9.69
C GLY A 176 6.32 -5.81 8.39
N ILE A 177 7.52 -5.45 8.00
CA ILE A 177 8.16 -5.92 6.78
C ILE A 177 9.67 -6.07 6.98
N GLY A 178 10.29 -7.01 6.26
CA GLY A 178 11.74 -7.25 6.38
C GLY A 178 12.24 -8.35 5.50
N THR A 179 12.57 -9.52 6.07
CA THR A 179 12.94 -10.75 5.35
C THR A 179 11.74 -11.55 4.89
N GLN A 180 10.54 -11.15 5.35
CA GLN A 180 9.26 -11.61 4.83
C GLN A 180 8.43 -10.40 4.40
N LEU A 181 7.53 -10.60 3.44
CA LEU A 181 6.61 -9.56 3.00
C LEU A 181 5.75 -9.07 4.17
N HIS A 182 5.12 -10.01 4.88
CA HIS A 182 4.32 -9.71 6.07
C HIS A 182 5.04 -10.23 7.33
N GLU A 183 5.41 -9.30 8.21
CA GLU A 183 5.96 -9.56 9.54
C GLU A 183 5.05 -8.90 10.61
N GLU A 184 5.27 -9.24 11.87
CA GLU A 184 4.67 -8.50 13.00
C GLU A 184 5.30 -7.09 13.12
N PRO A 185 4.52 -6.09 13.58
CA PRO A 185 3.12 -6.15 13.99
C PRO A 185 2.16 -5.91 12.82
N GLN A 186 0.87 -6.23 12.98
CA GLN A 186 -0.19 -5.65 12.17
C GLN A 186 -0.25 -4.13 12.43
N VAL A 187 -0.52 -3.35 11.39
CA VAL A 187 -0.55 -1.87 11.43
C VAL A 187 -1.93 -1.38 10.96
N PRO A 188 -2.97 -1.44 11.81
CA PRO A 188 -4.30 -0.96 11.43
C PRO A 188 -4.28 0.55 11.11
N ASN A 189 -5.21 0.97 10.25
CA ASN A 189 -5.43 2.39 9.95
C ASN A 189 -6.34 3.09 10.98
N TYR A 190 -6.65 2.43 12.09
CA TYR A 190 -7.49 2.90 13.19
C TYR A 190 -6.97 2.34 14.52
N VAL A 191 -7.35 2.97 15.61
CA VAL A 191 -6.99 2.51 16.97
C VAL A 191 -7.88 1.34 17.37
N ASP A 192 -7.31 0.14 17.35
CA ASP A 192 -7.97 -1.04 17.90
C ASP A 192 -7.43 -1.33 19.31
N ARG A 193 -8.33 -1.21 20.31
CA ARG A 193 -7.98 -1.47 21.72
C ARG A 193 -7.77 -2.94 22.05
N LYS A 194 -8.15 -3.84 21.13
CA LYS A 194 -7.97 -5.29 21.29
C LYS A 194 -6.62 -5.79 20.77
N ASN A 195 -6.00 -5.02 19.87
CA ASN A 195 -4.71 -5.38 19.30
C ASN A 195 -3.54 -4.94 20.19
N GLU A 196 -2.40 -5.61 20.00
CA GLU A 196 -1.16 -5.20 20.64
C GLU A 196 -0.80 -3.77 20.25
N ASN A 197 -0.35 -3.00 21.24
CA ASN A 197 0.10 -1.62 21.05
C ASN A 197 1.57 -1.47 21.49
N PRO A 198 2.51 -2.04 20.70
CA PRO A 198 3.93 -2.01 21.02
C PRO A 198 4.49 -0.58 21.00
N ARG A 199 5.50 -0.32 21.84
CA ARG A 199 6.33 0.87 21.68
C ARG A 199 7.20 0.72 20.45
N LEU A 200 7.27 1.79 19.66
CA LEU A 200 8.16 1.85 18.50
C LEU A 200 9.62 1.93 18.98
N LYS A 201 10.44 1.09 18.40
CA LYS A 201 11.88 0.96 18.71
C LYS A 201 12.68 1.04 17.43
N GLU A 202 13.89 1.59 17.52
CA GLU A 202 14.83 1.63 16.39
C GLU A 202 14.99 0.26 15.73
N GLY A 203 15.03 0.25 14.41
CA GLY A 203 15.13 -0.94 13.57
C GLY A 203 13.79 -1.62 13.26
N MET A 204 12.65 -1.20 13.84
CA MET A 204 11.35 -1.63 13.35
C MET A 204 11.11 -1.02 11.97
N VAL A 205 10.48 -1.78 11.06
CA VAL A 205 10.03 -1.28 9.75
C VAL A 205 8.56 -1.65 9.58
N LEU A 206 7.76 -0.66 9.21
CA LEU A 206 6.31 -0.77 9.07
C LEU A 206 5.92 -0.41 7.63
N ALA A 207 5.12 -1.24 6.99
CA ALA A 207 4.29 -0.87 5.85
C ALA A 207 3.06 -0.14 6.40
N ILE A 208 2.93 1.13 6.08
CA ILE A 208 1.81 1.99 6.51
C ILE A 208 1.01 2.31 5.27
N GLU A 209 -0.22 1.84 5.24
CA GLU A 209 -1.02 1.76 4.02
C GLU A 209 -2.49 2.16 4.25
N PRO A 210 -2.79 3.45 4.41
CA PRO A 210 -4.16 3.92 4.50
C PRO A 210 -4.99 3.50 3.28
N MET A 211 -6.08 2.77 3.54
CA MET A 211 -7.14 2.46 2.59
C MET A 211 -8.40 3.22 3.02
N VAL A 212 -8.87 4.11 2.17
CA VAL A 212 -9.91 5.09 2.50
C VAL A 212 -11.02 5.06 1.46
N ASN A 213 -12.26 4.94 1.92
CA ASN A 213 -13.46 4.94 1.07
C ASN A 213 -14.16 6.30 1.11
N ALA A 214 -14.68 6.74 -0.03
CA ALA A 214 -15.52 7.93 -0.11
C ALA A 214 -16.87 7.76 0.61
N GLY A 215 -17.39 6.54 0.65
CA GLY A 215 -18.61 6.15 1.33
C GLY A 215 -18.38 5.43 2.66
N GLY A 216 -19.09 4.31 2.86
CA GLY A 216 -19.02 3.50 4.08
C GLY A 216 -17.72 2.69 4.22
N PRO A 217 -17.43 2.22 5.44
CA PRO A 217 -16.18 1.48 5.71
C PRO A 217 -16.21 0.02 5.24
N ASP A 218 -17.40 -0.52 4.92
CA ASP A 218 -17.58 -1.94 4.65
C ASP A 218 -17.01 -2.36 3.30
N SER A 219 -16.38 -3.53 3.26
CA SER A 219 -15.87 -4.15 2.04
C SER A 219 -16.56 -5.48 1.71
N ARG A 220 -16.33 -5.99 0.53
CA ARG A 220 -16.62 -7.37 0.12
C ARG A 220 -15.59 -7.84 -0.88
N VAL A 221 -15.31 -9.13 -0.88
CA VAL A 221 -14.43 -9.76 -1.87
C VAL A 221 -15.25 -10.19 -3.09
N MET A 222 -14.70 -9.97 -4.28
CA MET A 222 -15.31 -10.34 -5.55
C MET A 222 -15.24 -11.86 -5.80
N PRO A 223 -16.00 -12.40 -6.78
CA PRO A 223 -15.96 -13.83 -7.12
C PRO A 223 -14.59 -14.36 -7.57
N ASP A 224 -13.68 -13.47 -7.98
CA ASP A 224 -12.29 -13.80 -8.27
C ASP A 224 -11.47 -14.20 -7.03
N ARG A 225 -12.04 -14.02 -5.83
CA ARG A 225 -11.48 -14.34 -4.51
C ARG A 225 -10.31 -13.46 -4.07
N TRP A 226 -9.99 -12.41 -4.84
CA TRP A 226 -8.88 -11.48 -4.59
C TRP A 226 -9.34 -10.05 -4.42
N THR A 227 -10.02 -9.52 -5.44
CA THR A 227 -10.37 -8.10 -5.49
C THR A 227 -11.34 -7.73 -4.36
N ALA A 228 -10.88 -6.88 -3.47
CA ALA A 228 -11.72 -6.27 -2.44
C ALA A 228 -12.34 -4.99 -2.98
N VAL A 229 -13.65 -4.83 -2.83
CA VAL A 229 -14.38 -3.64 -3.28
C VAL A 229 -15.18 -3.03 -2.14
N THR A 230 -15.47 -1.73 -2.24
CA THR A 230 -16.41 -1.06 -1.35
C THR A 230 -17.80 -1.67 -1.49
N LYS A 231 -18.52 -1.86 -0.38
CA LYS A 231 -19.83 -2.51 -0.40
C LYS A 231 -20.91 -1.65 -1.04
N ASP A 232 -20.75 -0.34 -0.98
CA ASP A 232 -21.68 0.66 -1.50
C ASP A 232 -21.33 1.17 -2.92
N GLY A 233 -20.22 0.69 -3.50
CA GLY A 233 -19.76 1.11 -4.84
C GLY A 233 -19.07 2.48 -4.86
N SER A 234 -18.77 3.06 -3.70
CA SER A 234 -18.03 4.33 -3.62
C SER A 234 -16.56 4.18 -3.99
N TYR A 235 -15.92 5.27 -4.43
CA TYR A 235 -14.49 5.28 -4.70
C TYR A 235 -13.65 4.95 -3.47
N SER A 236 -12.52 4.29 -3.69
CA SER A 236 -11.49 4.03 -2.69
C SER A 236 -10.14 4.53 -3.14
N ALA A 237 -9.27 4.90 -2.19
CA ALA A 237 -7.89 5.29 -2.41
C ALA A 237 -6.96 4.52 -1.49
N HIS A 238 -5.79 4.15 -2.02
CA HIS A 238 -4.74 3.44 -1.30
C HIS A 238 -3.39 4.11 -1.56
N PHE A 239 -2.70 4.48 -0.49
CA PHE A 239 -1.31 4.97 -0.53
C PHE A 239 -0.51 4.22 0.52
N GLU A 240 0.76 3.93 0.21
CA GLU A 240 1.59 3.15 1.11
C GLU A 240 3.06 3.54 1.02
N HIS A 241 3.73 3.43 2.19
CA HIS A 241 5.18 3.47 2.30
C HIS A 241 5.71 2.50 3.35
N CYS A 242 6.88 1.90 3.07
CA CYS A 242 7.71 1.25 4.09
C CYS A 242 8.51 2.29 4.86
N VAL A 243 8.35 2.33 6.18
CA VAL A 243 8.95 3.33 7.06
C VAL A 243 9.73 2.67 8.18
N ALA A 244 11.01 2.98 8.28
CA ALA A 244 11.87 2.53 9.37
C ALA A 244 11.85 3.52 10.55
N VAL A 245 11.80 2.98 11.75
CA VAL A 245 12.02 3.72 13.00
C VAL A 245 13.52 3.92 13.20
N THR A 246 14.00 5.17 13.19
CA THR A 246 15.41 5.49 13.45
C THR A 246 15.56 6.48 14.62
N SER A 247 16.76 6.59 15.17
CA SER A 247 17.07 7.61 16.20
C SER A 247 16.81 9.05 15.74
N ASN A 248 16.92 9.30 14.43
CA ASN A 248 16.68 10.62 13.80
C ASN A 248 15.21 10.82 13.41
N GLY A 249 14.32 9.87 13.70
CA GLY A 249 12.92 9.89 13.32
C GLY A 249 12.60 8.89 12.20
N PRO A 250 11.47 9.09 11.48
CA PRO A 250 11.07 8.19 10.40
C PRO A 250 12.02 8.25 9.22
N TRP A 251 12.36 7.09 8.70
CA TRP A 251 13.08 6.97 7.43
C TRP A 251 12.20 6.22 6.42
N VAL A 252 11.66 6.92 5.44
CA VAL A 252 10.86 6.32 4.39
C VAL A 252 11.77 5.60 3.40
N LEU A 253 11.66 4.28 3.33
CA LEU A 253 12.54 3.43 2.52
C LEU A 253 12.10 3.38 1.04
N THR A 254 10.87 3.74 0.73
CA THR A 254 10.22 3.63 -0.59
C THR A 254 10.10 4.97 -1.32
N ARG A 255 10.91 5.97 -0.99
CA ARG A 255 11.08 7.23 -1.75
C ARG A 255 12.49 7.78 -1.55
N PRO A 256 13.08 8.59 -2.50
CA PRO A 256 14.41 9.21 -2.39
C PRO A 256 14.61 10.06 -1.14
#